data_a565dd43a464646c9ecb985c2167415d
#
_entry.id   a565dd43a464646c9ecb985c2167415d
#
_cell.length_a   1.000
_cell.length_b   1.000
_cell.length_c   1.000
_cell.angle_alpha   90.00
_cell.angle_beta   90.00
_cell.angle_gamma   90.00
#
_symmetry.space_group_name_H-M   'P 1'
#
loop_
_entity.id
_entity.type
_entity.pdbx_description
1 polymer ?
#
loop_
_entity_poly.entity_id
_entity_poly.type
_entity_poly.pdbx_seq_one_letter_code
_entity_poly.pdbx_strand_id
1 'polypeptide(L)'
;QTLPPPLFNANIVLKNKNGVEVDFHHLSSGERQFMHTLCTMVYHINNIRTIKSTTRLRYRKINIVLDEAELCFHPEMQRRFVDALIKYLSVTGLTWYCAFHILIVTHSPFILSDIPQCNILYLEEGRQINGENAITVNPFGANVNDVLAQSFFLDRGFVGEFAKKKIEGIVSYLKSDKLVKDGWNMDKAERFIHRIIGEPIIRKMLEDMLHEKNIRR
;
A
#
# COMPACT_ATOMS: atom_id res chain seq x y z
N GLN A 1 42.82 -16.72 1.51
CA GLN A 1 42.33 -17.85 2.33
C GLN A 1 40.89 -18.05 2.00
N THR A 2 40.52 -19.18 1.40
CA THR A 2 39.13 -19.60 1.19
C THR A 2 38.60 -20.10 2.54
N LEU A 3 37.50 -19.52 3.01
CA LEU A 3 36.81 -20.03 4.19
C LEU A 3 36.35 -21.47 3.93
N PRO A 4 36.48 -22.39 4.90
CA PRO A 4 35.95 -23.73 4.77
C PRO A 4 34.43 -23.67 4.56
N PRO A 5 33.83 -24.65 3.86
CA PRO A 5 32.40 -24.74 3.73
C PRO A 5 31.74 -24.83 5.11
N PRO A 6 30.53 -24.25 5.29
CA PRO A 6 29.83 -24.29 6.57
C PRO A 6 29.57 -25.74 6.98
N LEU A 7 30.03 -26.12 8.18
CA LEU A 7 29.82 -27.45 8.75
C LEU A 7 28.39 -27.64 9.31
N PHE A 8 27.64 -26.55 9.47
CA PHE A 8 26.29 -26.55 10.04
C PHE A 8 25.37 -25.67 9.22
N ASN A 9 24.15 -26.14 9.03
CA ASN A 9 23.04 -25.33 8.53
C ASN A 9 22.20 -24.85 9.71
N ALA A 10 21.99 -23.54 9.83
CA ALA A 10 21.10 -22.97 10.82
C ALA A 10 19.73 -22.74 10.18
N ASN A 11 18.70 -23.36 10.71
CA ASN A 11 17.32 -23.12 10.32
C ASN A 11 16.61 -22.33 11.42
N ILE A 12 15.87 -21.29 11.02
CA ILE A 12 15.04 -20.51 11.94
C ILE A 12 13.61 -21.03 11.82
N VAL A 13 13.12 -21.62 12.92
CA VAL A 13 11.73 -22.08 13.02
C VAL A 13 10.95 -21.07 13.85
N LEU A 14 9.89 -20.52 13.26
CA LEU A 14 8.98 -19.60 13.91
C LEU A 14 7.79 -20.38 14.47
N LYS A 15 7.34 -20.01 15.67
CA LYS A 15 6.17 -20.59 16.31
C LYS A 15 5.09 -19.52 16.43
N ASN A 16 3.93 -19.77 15.85
CA ASN A 16 2.80 -18.85 15.98
C ASN A 16 2.12 -19.01 17.36
N LYS A 17 1.16 -18.12 17.67
CA LYS A 17 0.41 -18.15 18.94
C LYS A 17 -0.35 -19.47 19.17
N ASN A 18 -0.69 -20.18 18.11
CA ASN A 18 -1.40 -21.47 18.18
C ASN A 18 -0.44 -22.67 18.27
N GLY A 19 0.86 -22.41 18.40
CA GLY A 19 1.87 -23.47 18.51
C GLY A 19 2.32 -24.10 17.20
N VAL A 20 1.80 -23.65 16.05
CA VAL A 20 2.21 -24.15 14.74
C VAL A 20 3.60 -23.62 14.39
N GLU A 21 4.47 -24.52 14.02
CA GLU A 21 5.85 -24.23 13.63
C GLU A 21 5.95 -24.07 12.11
N VAL A 22 6.63 -23.02 11.69
CA VAL A 22 6.86 -22.69 10.27
C VAL A 22 8.33 -22.33 10.10
N ASP A 23 9.00 -22.96 9.13
CA ASP A 23 10.37 -22.58 8.76
C ASP A 23 10.36 -21.18 8.13
N PHE A 24 11.34 -20.35 8.51
CA PHE A 24 11.48 -18.98 8.00
C PHE A 24 11.58 -18.93 6.47
N HIS A 25 12.16 -19.94 5.84
CA HIS A 25 12.26 -20.03 4.39
C HIS A 25 10.90 -20.27 3.69
N HIS A 26 9.92 -20.80 4.41
CA HIS A 26 8.56 -21.02 3.88
C HIS A 26 7.64 -19.83 4.05
N LEU A 27 8.09 -18.75 4.69
CA LEU A 27 7.34 -17.50 4.74
C LEU A 27 7.18 -16.89 3.35
N SER A 28 6.06 -16.19 3.13
CA SER A 28 5.88 -15.38 1.93
C SER A 28 6.93 -14.27 1.83
N SER A 29 7.13 -13.72 0.63
CA SER A 29 8.06 -12.61 0.43
C SER A 29 7.74 -11.41 1.31
N GLY A 30 6.45 -11.08 1.47
CA GLY A 30 5.99 -10.00 2.33
C GLY A 30 6.29 -10.24 3.80
N GLU A 31 6.00 -11.44 4.33
CA GLU A 31 6.31 -11.80 5.72
C GLU A 31 7.82 -11.74 5.98
N ARG A 32 8.63 -12.26 5.07
CA ARG A 32 10.09 -12.18 5.19
C ARG A 32 10.57 -10.73 5.19
N GLN A 33 10.09 -9.91 4.25
CA GLN A 33 10.47 -8.50 4.18
C GLN A 33 10.06 -7.74 5.44
N PHE A 34 8.83 -7.94 5.94
CA PHE A 34 8.36 -7.34 7.19
C PHE A 34 9.28 -7.68 8.36
N MET A 35 9.60 -8.96 8.54
CA MET A 35 10.52 -9.42 9.59
C MET A 35 11.93 -8.86 9.39
N HIS A 36 12.45 -8.87 8.17
CA HIS A 36 13.77 -8.33 7.87
C HIS A 36 13.86 -6.83 8.19
N THR A 37 12.88 -6.03 7.75
CA THR A 37 12.86 -4.59 7.99
C THR A 37 12.91 -4.29 9.49
N LEU A 38 12.03 -4.90 10.28
CA LEU A 38 11.96 -4.65 11.72
C LEU A 38 13.17 -5.20 12.48
N CYS A 39 13.58 -6.43 12.19
CA CYS A 39 14.72 -7.07 12.88
C CYS A 39 16.05 -6.40 12.54
N THR A 40 16.27 -6.01 11.28
CA THR A 40 17.49 -5.31 10.86
C THR A 40 17.58 -3.94 11.52
N MET A 41 16.47 -3.21 11.58
CA MET A 41 16.41 -1.94 12.29
C MET A 41 16.79 -2.10 13.78
N VAL A 42 16.15 -3.03 14.48
CA VAL A 42 16.44 -3.31 15.89
C VAL A 42 17.89 -3.75 16.07
N TYR A 43 18.42 -4.58 15.18
CA TYR A 43 19.82 -5.02 15.21
C TYR A 43 20.79 -3.83 15.13
N HIS A 44 20.61 -2.92 14.15
CA HIS A 44 21.47 -1.75 14.02
C HIS A 44 21.36 -0.81 15.21
N ILE A 45 20.14 -0.58 15.72
CA ILE A 45 19.91 0.24 16.89
C ILE A 45 20.61 -0.35 18.13
N ASN A 46 20.50 -1.66 18.35
CA ASN A 46 21.19 -2.32 19.44
C ASN A 46 22.72 -2.25 19.30
N ASN A 47 23.26 -2.33 18.09
CA ASN A 47 24.69 -2.13 17.86
C ASN A 47 25.13 -0.71 18.26
N ILE A 48 24.33 0.32 17.94
CA ILE A 48 24.57 1.69 18.40
C ILE A 48 24.56 1.78 19.94
N ARG A 49 23.65 1.06 20.60
CA ARG A 49 23.55 1.03 22.06
C ARG A 49 24.81 0.47 22.74
N THR A 50 25.43 -0.53 22.13
CA THR A 50 26.58 -1.22 22.71
C THR A 50 27.89 -0.42 22.62
N ILE A 51 27.88 0.73 21.94
CA ILE A 51 29.05 1.60 21.81
C ILE A 51 29.43 2.17 23.20
N LYS A 52 30.63 1.85 23.64
CA LYS A 52 31.19 2.38 24.88
C LYS A 52 31.63 3.84 24.67
N SER A 53 31.20 4.74 25.55
CA SER A 53 31.51 6.20 25.46
C SER A 53 33.00 6.53 25.55
N THR A 54 33.83 5.62 26.02
CA THR A 54 35.29 5.78 26.10
C THR A 54 36.01 5.67 24.75
N THR A 55 35.36 5.06 23.75
CA THR A 55 35.97 4.75 22.46
C THR A 55 35.30 5.44 21.27
N ARG A 56 34.01 5.81 21.40
CA ARG A 56 33.23 6.42 20.31
C ARG A 56 32.19 7.39 20.85
N LEU A 57 31.72 8.30 19.97
CA LEU A 57 30.62 9.23 20.27
C LEU A 57 29.30 8.46 20.47
N ARG A 58 28.54 8.86 21.48
CA ARG A 58 27.14 8.39 21.67
C ARG A 58 26.19 9.28 20.89
N TYR A 59 25.37 8.64 20.08
CA TYR A 59 24.32 9.34 19.36
C TYR A 59 23.11 9.60 20.27
N ARG A 60 22.58 10.83 20.24
CA ARG A 60 21.35 11.23 20.94
C ARG A 60 20.16 11.34 20.04
N LYS A 61 20.39 11.40 18.74
CA LYS A 61 19.37 11.46 17.69
C LYS A 61 19.71 10.44 16.60
N ILE A 62 18.73 9.68 16.20
CA ILE A 62 18.86 8.66 15.16
C ILE A 62 17.78 8.93 14.10
N ASN A 63 18.21 9.15 12.86
CA ASN A 63 17.31 9.29 11.73
C ASN A 63 17.21 7.91 11.04
N ILE A 64 15.98 7.46 10.84
CA ILE A 64 15.66 6.23 10.13
C ILE A 64 14.90 6.64 8.87
N VAL A 65 15.37 6.22 7.71
CA VAL A 65 14.71 6.44 6.42
C VAL A 65 14.25 5.08 5.90
N LEU A 66 12.95 4.95 5.68
CA LEU A 66 12.32 3.77 5.12
C LEU A 66 11.72 4.18 3.78
N ASP A 67 12.33 3.72 2.70
CA ASP A 67 11.91 4.02 1.34
C ASP A 67 11.21 2.79 0.76
N GLU A 68 9.89 2.93 0.53
CA GLU A 68 9.00 1.87 0.02
C GLU A 68 9.18 0.50 0.71
N ALA A 69 9.44 0.52 2.02
CA ALA A 69 9.71 -0.69 2.79
C ALA A 69 8.56 -1.72 2.75
N GLU A 70 7.37 -1.26 2.39
CA GLU A 70 6.12 -2.04 2.34
C GLU A 70 5.80 -2.66 0.98
N LEU A 71 6.64 -2.53 -0.03
CA LEU A 71 6.35 -2.95 -1.42
C LEU A 71 5.78 -4.37 -1.57
N CYS A 72 6.30 -5.32 -0.80
CA CYS A 72 5.83 -6.71 -0.83
C CYS A 72 4.80 -7.03 0.26
N PHE A 73 4.39 -6.05 1.08
CA PHE A 73 3.49 -6.32 2.19
C PHE A 73 2.05 -6.54 1.70
N HIS A 74 1.43 -7.59 2.23
CA HIS A 74 -0.02 -7.73 2.13
C HIS A 74 -0.71 -6.52 2.82
N PRO A 75 -1.86 -6.02 2.33
CA PRO A 75 -2.57 -4.87 2.91
C PRO A 75 -2.72 -4.92 4.44
N GLU A 76 -3.02 -6.08 5.01
CA GLU A 76 -3.08 -6.26 6.47
C GLU A 76 -1.74 -6.00 7.17
N MET A 77 -0.63 -6.31 6.52
CA MET A 77 0.71 -6.04 7.06
C MET A 77 1.04 -4.55 6.95
N GLN A 78 0.65 -3.89 5.86
CA GLN A 78 0.80 -2.44 5.69
C GLN A 78 0.03 -1.70 6.79
N ARG A 79 -1.22 -2.11 7.07
CA ARG A 79 -2.06 -1.56 8.13
C ARG A 79 -1.44 -1.66 9.53
N ARG A 80 -0.62 -2.67 9.78
CA ARG A 80 0.03 -2.94 11.09
C ARG A 80 1.45 -2.42 11.18
N PHE A 81 1.98 -1.87 10.11
CA PHE A 81 3.41 -1.59 10.00
C PHE A 81 3.87 -0.52 10.97
N VAL A 82 3.18 0.61 11.05
CA VAL A 82 3.56 1.74 11.93
C VAL A 82 3.48 1.33 13.40
N ASP A 83 2.41 0.65 13.81
CA ASP A 83 2.25 0.14 15.18
C ASP A 83 3.38 -0.86 15.54
N ALA A 84 3.69 -1.79 14.62
CA ALA A 84 4.79 -2.73 14.81
C ALA A 84 6.14 -2.01 14.92
N LEU A 85 6.40 -1.04 14.06
CA LEU A 85 7.63 -0.24 14.07
C LEU A 85 7.83 0.45 15.42
N ILE A 86 6.80 1.12 15.93
CA ILE A 86 6.85 1.78 17.25
C ILE A 86 7.09 0.77 18.37
N LYS A 87 6.41 -0.38 18.36
CA LYS A 87 6.59 -1.45 19.35
C LYS A 87 8.00 -2.01 19.33
N TYR A 88 8.54 -2.29 18.15
CA TYR A 88 9.90 -2.82 18.02
C TYR A 88 10.96 -1.81 18.46
N LEU A 89 10.77 -0.52 18.20
CA LEU A 89 11.65 0.53 18.72
C LEU A 89 11.62 0.58 20.25
N SER A 90 10.45 0.46 20.86
CA SER A 90 10.32 0.49 22.33
C SER A 90 11.05 -0.66 23.00
N VAL A 91 11.08 -1.84 22.39
CA VAL A 91 11.81 -3.02 22.91
C VAL A 91 13.32 -2.79 22.97
N THR A 92 13.87 -1.89 22.14
CA THR A 92 15.31 -1.60 22.18
C THR A 92 15.77 -0.94 23.48
N GLY A 93 14.85 -0.33 24.25
CA GLY A 93 15.15 0.44 25.45
C GLY A 93 15.91 1.74 25.19
N LEU A 94 16.19 2.09 23.94
CA LEU A 94 16.90 3.30 23.56
C LEU A 94 16.01 4.55 23.52
N THR A 95 14.71 4.39 23.50
CA THR A 95 13.72 5.48 23.50
C THR A 95 13.85 6.41 24.71
N TRP A 96 14.49 5.95 25.80
CA TRP A 96 14.80 6.75 26.98
C TRP A 96 16.03 7.65 26.82
N TYR A 97 16.93 7.35 25.87
CA TYR A 97 18.23 8.04 25.73
C TYR A 97 18.42 8.70 24.37
N CYS A 98 17.69 8.25 23.36
CA CYS A 98 17.78 8.72 21.98
C CYS A 98 16.43 9.15 21.45
N ALA A 99 16.40 10.28 20.75
CA ALA A 99 15.26 10.66 19.94
C ALA A 99 15.35 9.99 18.57
N PHE A 100 14.24 9.43 18.11
CA PHE A 100 14.13 8.85 16.78
C PHE A 100 13.34 9.81 15.88
N HIS A 101 13.87 10.08 14.71
CA HIS A 101 13.16 10.71 13.62
C HIS A 101 13.02 9.69 12.49
N ILE A 102 11.78 9.34 12.16
CA ILE A 102 11.48 8.31 11.17
C ILE A 102 10.85 8.99 9.97
N LEU A 103 11.49 8.86 8.82
CA LEU A 103 10.96 9.28 7.54
C LEU A 103 10.51 8.02 6.79
N ILE A 104 9.23 7.96 6.44
CA ILE A 104 8.66 6.89 5.63
C ILE A 104 8.28 7.48 4.29
N VAL A 105 8.89 6.99 3.21
CA VAL A 105 8.48 7.27 1.83
C VAL A 105 7.61 6.13 1.39
N THR A 106 6.37 6.41 0.99
CA THR A 106 5.37 5.36 0.78
C THR A 106 4.32 5.75 -0.24
N HIS A 107 3.79 4.76 -0.95
CA HIS A 107 2.58 4.83 -1.76
C HIS A 107 1.40 4.07 -1.11
N SER A 108 1.48 3.74 0.18
CA SER A 108 0.44 2.99 0.89
C SER A 108 -0.55 3.89 1.62
N PRO A 109 -1.84 3.87 1.24
CA PRO A 109 -2.87 4.58 1.98
C PRO A 109 -3.07 4.02 3.40
N PHE A 110 -2.74 2.76 3.64
CA PHE A 110 -2.79 2.14 4.97
C PHE A 110 -1.78 2.75 5.93
N ILE A 111 -0.57 3.05 5.45
CA ILE A 111 0.46 3.71 6.27
C ILE A 111 0.06 5.14 6.55
N LEU A 112 -0.47 5.87 5.54
CA LEU A 112 -0.92 7.25 5.73
C LEU A 112 -2.04 7.36 6.78
N SER A 113 -2.92 6.35 6.89
CA SER A 113 -4.01 6.36 7.86
C SER A 113 -3.54 6.31 9.33
N ASP A 114 -2.28 5.97 9.58
CA ASP A 114 -1.66 5.99 10.91
C ASP A 114 -0.84 7.26 11.20
N ILE A 115 -0.73 8.18 10.23
CA ILE A 115 0.13 9.37 10.33
C ILE A 115 -0.74 10.65 10.37
N PRO A 116 -0.57 11.54 11.35
CA PRO A 116 -1.24 12.84 11.38
C PRO A 116 -0.86 13.70 10.17
N GLN A 117 -1.82 14.44 9.63
CA GLN A 117 -1.62 15.28 8.43
C GLN A 117 -0.45 16.26 8.53
N CYS A 118 -0.22 16.82 9.71
CA CYS A 118 0.91 17.74 9.95
C CYS A 118 2.29 17.09 9.78
N ASN A 119 2.36 15.76 9.75
CA ASN A 119 3.58 14.97 9.58
C ASN A 119 3.70 14.37 8.17
N ILE A 120 2.82 14.75 7.26
CA ILE A 120 2.81 14.22 5.88
C ILE A 120 3.23 15.32 4.92
N LEU A 121 4.17 14.98 4.04
CA LEU A 121 4.58 15.78 2.91
C LEU A 121 4.08 15.12 1.64
N TYR A 122 3.21 15.81 0.90
CA TYR A 122 2.74 15.37 -0.40
C TYR A 122 3.60 15.93 -1.51
N LEU A 123 4.04 15.07 -2.41
CA LEU A 123 4.89 15.43 -3.53
C LEU A 123 4.22 15.02 -4.85
N GLU A 124 4.16 15.92 -5.80
CA GLU A 124 3.75 15.69 -7.17
C GLU A 124 4.80 16.23 -8.11
N GLU A 125 5.25 15.44 -9.07
CA GLU A 125 6.33 15.81 -10.01
C GLU A 125 7.59 16.39 -9.32
N GLY A 126 7.92 15.89 -8.13
CA GLY A 126 9.08 16.34 -7.34
C GLY A 126 8.90 17.68 -6.62
N ARG A 127 7.68 18.22 -6.59
CA ARG A 127 7.35 19.47 -5.89
C ARG A 127 6.36 19.22 -4.76
N GLN A 128 6.51 19.99 -3.69
CA GLN A 128 5.54 19.98 -2.60
C GLN A 128 4.22 20.61 -3.06
N ILE A 129 3.12 19.94 -2.76
CA ILE A 129 1.78 20.46 -3.01
C ILE A 129 1.40 21.40 -1.88
N ASN A 130 1.11 22.66 -2.26
CA ASN A 130 0.73 23.73 -1.33
C ASN A 130 -0.48 24.50 -1.86
N GLY A 131 -1.13 25.27 -0.99
CA GLY A 131 -2.15 26.24 -1.34
C GLY A 131 -3.49 25.59 -1.73
N GLU A 132 -4.09 26.07 -2.84
CA GLU A 132 -5.43 25.66 -3.28
C GLU A 132 -5.52 24.17 -3.65
N ASN A 133 -4.40 23.56 -4.04
CA ASN A 133 -4.29 22.13 -4.34
C ASN A 133 -3.94 21.30 -3.11
N ALA A 134 -3.89 21.91 -1.93
CA ALA A 134 -3.57 21.18 -0.71
C ALA A 134 -4.63 20.10 -0.42
N ILE A 135 -4.15 18.93 -0.04
CA ILE A 135 -5.03 17.82 0.34
C ILE A 135 -5.76 18.20 1.63
N THR A 136 -7.08 18.26 1.55
CA THR A 136 -7.94 18.73 2.65
C THR A 136 -8.35 17.63 3.62
N VAL A 137 -8.23 16.38 3.22
CA VAL A 137 -8.58 15.23 4.07
C VAL A 137 -7.47 14.95 5.07
N ASN A 138 -7.84 14.93 6.35
CA ASN A 138 -6.96 14.40 7.38
C ASN A 138 -6.93 12.87 7.26
N PRO A 139 -5.81 12.26 6.88
CA PRO A 139 -5.73 10.82 6.65
C PRO A 139 -5.75 10.01 7.94
N PHE A 140 -5.42 10.62 9.09
CA PHE A 140 -5.33 9.91 10.37
C PHE A 140 -6.68 9.34 10.79
N GLY A 141 -6.78 8.00 10.82
CA GLY A 141 -8.01 7.29 11.13
C GLY A 141 -9.10 7.35 10.05
N ALA A 142 -8.79 7.91 8.87
CA ALA A 142 -9.73 7.99 7.76
C ALA A 142 -9.90 6.63 7.06
N ASN A 143 -11.01 6.50 6.31
CA ASN A 143 -11.20 5.33 5.45
C ASN A 143 -10.13 5.31 4.35
N VAL A 144 -9.54 4.15 4.13
CA VAL A 144 -8.47 3.94 3.15
C VAL A 144 -8.89 4.34 1.73
N ASN A 145 -10.16 4.13 1.36
CA ASN A 145 -10.67 4.55 0.03
C ASN A 145 -10.68 6.07 -0.13
N ASP A 146 -11.02 6.81 0.93
CA ASP A 146 -11.02 8.27 0.91
C ASP A 146 -9.58 8.81 0.85
N VAL A 147 -8.68 8.19 1.62
CA VAL A 147 -7.24 8.50 1.56
C VAL A 147 -6.69 8.23 0.16
N LEU A 148 -7.04 7.07 -0.44
CA LEU A 148 -6.60 6.72 -1.78
C LEU A 148 -7.11 7.72 -2.83
N ALA A 149 -8.39 8.13 -2.72
CA ALA A 149 -9.00 9.08 -3.66
C ALA A 149 -8.30 10.43 -3.70
N GLN A 150 -7.92 10.94 -2.54
CA GLN A 150 -7.46 12.32 -2.42
C GLN A 150 -5.95 12.46 -2.30
N SER A 151 -5.27 11.47 -1.69
CA SER A 151 -3.84 11.56 -1.39
C SER A 151 -2.94 11.00 -2.49
N PHE A 152 -3.50 10.28 -3.47
CA PHE A 152 -2.70 9.62 -4.52
C PHE A 152 -3.00 10.15 -5.93
N PHE A 153 -3.64 11.33 -6.04
CA PHE A 153 -3.83 12.06 -7.31
C PHE A 153 -4.44 11.19 -8.41
N LEU A 154 -5.44 10.38 -8.06
CA LEU A 154 -6.12 9.51 -9.02
C LEU A 154 -7.14 10.31 -9.84
N ASP A 155 -6.68 11.21 -10.70
CA ASP A 155 -7.48 12.12 -11.52
C ASP A 155 -8.50 11.42 -12.41
N ARG A 156 -8.26 10.14 -12.70
CA ARG A 156 -9.10 9.35 -13.63
C ARG A 156 -10.01 8.33 -12.93
N GLY A 157 -10.10 8.38 -11.59
CA GLY A 157 -10.93 7.50 -10.76
C GLY A 157 -10.32 6.13 -10.50
N PHE A 158 -11.10 5.24 -9.84
CA PHE A 158 -10.65 3.94 -9.31
C PHE A 158 -10.88 2.76 -10.27
N VAL A 159 -11.40 3.01 -11.45
CA VAL A 159 -11.66 1.95 -12.45
C VAL A 159 -10.44 1.78 -13.34
N GLY A 160 -9.97 0.54 -13.49
CA GLY A 160 -8.85 0.23 -14.36
C GLY A 160 -9.09 0.67 -15.81
N GLU A 161 -8.07 1.18 -16.49
CA GLU A 161 -8.16 1.76 -17.84
C GLU A 161 -8.77 0.81 -18.89
N PHE A 162 -8.51 -0.48 -18.80
CA PHE A 162 -9.12 -1.47 -19.71
C PHE A 162 -10.64 -1.58 -19.50
N ALA A 163 -11.07 -1.67 -18.24
CA ALA A 163 -12.48 -1.73 -17.89
C ALA A 163 -13.19 -0.43 -18.29
N LYS A 164 -12.59 0.73 -18.04
CA LYS A 164 -13.09 2.05 -18.44
C LYS A 164 -13.31 2.12 -19.94
N LYS A 165 -12.32 1.76 -20.76
CA LYS A 165 -12.45 1.72 -22.24
C LYS A 165 -13.58 0.81 -22.71
N LYS A 166 -13.77 -0.35 -22.04
CA LYS A 166 -14.88 -1.26 -22.38
C LYS A 166 -16.23 -0.67 -22.03
N ILE A 167 -16.35 -0.02 -20.87
CA ILE A 167 -17.57 0.67 -20.44
C ILE A 167 -17.88 1.82 -21.38
N GLU A 168 -16.90 2.66 -21.74
CA GLU A 168 -17.04 3.74 -22.71
C GLU A 168 -17.49 3.23 -24.09
N GLY A 169 -16.94 2.10 -24.54
CA GLY A 169 -17.35 1.44 -25.78
C GLY A 169 -18.81 1.00 -25.75
N ILE A 170 -19.29 0.42 -24.64
CA ILE A 170 -20.71 0.06 -24.47
C ILE A 170 -21.59 1.31 -24.42
N VAL A 171 -21.21 2.34 -23.66
CA VAL A 171 -21.96 3.62 -23.60
C VAL A 171 -22.10 4.22 -24.99
N SER A 172 -21.01 4.24 -25.76
CA SER A 172 -21.02 4.73 -27.14
C SER A 172 -21.94 3.90 -28.05
N TYR A 173 -21.94 2.57 -27.90
CA TYR A 173 -22.84 1.68 -28.63
C TYR A 173 -24.31 1.91 -28.23
N LEU A 174 -24.61 2.09 -26.95
CA LEU A 174 -25.98 2.30 -26.47
C LEU A 174 -26.54 3.67 -26.89
N LYS A 175 -25.69 4.70 -26.94
CA LYS A 175 -26.07 6.06 -27.38
C LYS A 175 -26.20 6.24 -28.90
N SER A 176 -25.48 5.41 -29.68
CA SER A 176 -25.47 5.56 -31.15
C SER A 176 -26.36 4.53 -31.83
N ASP A 177 -27.02 4.91 -32.91
CA ASP A 177 -27.76 3.97 -33.76
C ASP A 177 -26.86 3.32 -34.84
N LYS A 178 -25.58 3.67 -34.87
CA LYS A 178 -24.61 3.12 -35.85
C LYS A 178 -23.79 1.99 -35.20
N LEU A 179 -23.48 0.98 -36.02
CA LEU A 179 -22.54 -0.07 -35.67
C LEU A 179 -21.19 0.54 -35.24
N VAL A 180 -20.86 0.43 -33.97
CA VAL A 180 -19.57 0.90 -33.42
C VAL A 180 -18.49 -0.12 -33.79
N LYS A 181 -17.28 0.35 -34.07
CA LYS A 181 -16.11 -0.44 -34.51
C LYS A 181 -15.75 -1.64 -33.60
N ASP A 182 -16.24 -1.69 -32.37
CA ASP A 182 -15.89 -2.72 -31.37
C ASP A 182 -16.76 -3.99 -31.42
N GLY A 183 -17.61 -4.16 -32.43
CA GLY A 183 -18.44 -5.36 -32.61
C GLY A 183 -19.43 -5.62 -31.47
N TRP A 184 -19.93 -4.56 -30.83
CA TRP A 184 -21.02 -4.65 -29.87
C TRP A 184 -22.35 -4.93 -30.57
N ASN A 185 -23.13 -5.83 -30.00
CA ASN A 185 -24.53 -6.07 -30.32
C ASN A 185 -25.32 -6.14 -29.01
N MET A 186 -26.66 -6.19 -29.09
CA MET A 186 -27.53 -6.15 -27.89
C MET A 186 -27.25 -7.32 -26.96
N ASP A 187 -27.20 -8.55 -27.48
CA ASP A 187 -26.96 -9.75 -26.65
C ASP A 187 -25.60 -9.75 -25.96
N LYS A 188 -24.59 -9.20 -26.64
CA LYS A 188 -23.25 -9.10 -26.09
C LYS A 188 -23.17 -7.99 -25.03
N ALA A 189 -23.83 -6.85 -25.28
CA ALA A 189 -23.90 -5.75 -24.31
C ALA A 189 -24.66 -6.17 -23.06
N GLU A 190 -25.82 -6.78 -23.20
CA GLU A 190 -26.63 -7.30 -22.09
C GLU A 190 -25.86 -8.30 -21.23
N ARG A 191 -25.24 -9.31 -21.86
CA ARG A 191 -24.41 -10.29 -21.14
C ARG A 191 -23.23 -9.64 -20.41
N PHE A 192 -22.59 -8.66 -21.01
CA PHE A 192 -21.49 -7.95 -20.41
C PHE A 192 -21.94 -7.13 -19.19
N ILE A 193 -23.03 -6.38 -19.30
CA ILE A 193 -23.59 -5.55 -18.23
C ILE A 193 -23.96 -6.42 -17.03
N HIS A 194 -24.72 -7.50 -17.25
CA HIS A 194 -25.23 -8.33 -16.14
C HIS A 194 -24.16 -9.22 -15.49
N ARG A 195 -23.16 -9.70 -16.26
CA ARG A 195 -22.21 -10.70 -15.75
C ARG A 195 -20.84 -10.16 -15.39
N ILE A 196 -20.42 -9.04 -15.98
CA ILE A 196 -19.03 -8.56 -15.89
C ILE A 196 -18.92 -7.25 -15.13
N ILE A 197 -19.89 -6.35 -15.24
CA ILE A 197 -19.83 -5.07 -14.52
C ILE A 197 -20.02 -5.32 -13.02
N GLY A 198 -18.97 -5.02 -12.24
CA GLY A 198 -18.95 -5.20 -10.79
C GLY A 198 -19.61 -4.05 -10.02
N GLU A 199 -19.45 -2.81 -10.52
CA GLU A 199 -19.94 -1.61 -9.84
C GLU A 199 -21.49 -1.46 -10.00
N PRO A 200 -22.27 -1.50 -8.89
CA PRO A 200 -23.73 -1.50 -8.99
C PRO A 200 -24.31 -0.26 -9.66
N ILE A 201 -23.73 0.93 -9.41
CA ILE A 201 -24.22 2.19 -9.97
C ILE A 201 -24.01 2.20 -11.48
N ILE A 202 -22.82 1.83 -11.94
CA ILE A 202 -22.51 1.75 -13.38
C ILE A 202 -23.38 0.70 -14.06
N ARG A 203 -23.58 -0.45 -13.43
CA ARG A 203 -24.45 -1.51 -13.95
C ARG A 203 -25.87 -1.00 -14.16
N LYS A 204 -26.48 -0.39 -13.15
CA LYS A 204 -27.83 0.16 -13.24
C LYS A 204 -27.95 1.21 -14.33
N MET A 205 -27.00 2.14 -14.41
CA MET A 205 -27.00 3.16 -15.46
C MET A 205 -26.96 2.54 -16.86
N LEU A 206 -26.16 1.49 -17.06
CA LEU A 206 -26.06 0.79 -18.34
C LEU A 206 -27.30 -0.05 -18.64
N GLU A 207 -27.97 -0.63 -17.65
CA GLU A 207 -29.25 -1.34 -17.78
C GLU A 207 -30.35 -0.38 -18.22
N ASP A 208 -30.45 0.80 -17.60
CA ASP A 208 -31.40 1.84 -18.00
C ASP A 208 -31.19 2.27 -19.44
N MET A 209 -29.94 2.51 -19.85
CA MET A 209 -29.58 2.85 -21.24
C MET A 209 -29.90 1.69 -22.24
N LEU A 210 -29.70 0.46 -21.82
CA LEU A 210 -30.02 -0.72 -22.63
C LEU A 210 -31.54 -0.84 -22.85
N HIS A 211 -32.31 -0.60 -21.78
CA HIS A 211 -33.78 -0.59 -21.85
C HIS A 211 -34.31 0.51 -22.77
N GLU A 212 -33.79 1.74 -22.65
CA GLU A 212 -34.17 2.84 -23.56
C GLU A 212 -33.86 2.51 -25.02
N LYS A 213 -32.71 1.89 -25.29
CA LYS A 213 -32.35 1.50 -26.67
C LYS A 213 -33.24 0.38 -27.20
N ASN A 214 -33.71 -0.53 -26.37
CA ASN A 214 -34.66 -1.58 -26.75
C ASN A 214 -36.05 -0.99 -27.10
N ILE A 215 -36.48 0.05 -26.41
CA ILE A 215 -37.77 0.73 -26.69
C ILE A 215 -37.74 1.51 -28.01
N ARG A 216 -36.56 2.05 -28.37
CA ARG A 216 -36.40 2.85 -29.61
C ARG A 216 -36.26 2.00 -30.89
N ARG A 217 -36.14 0.67 -30.76
CA ARG A 217 -36.10 -0.28 -31.88
C ARG A 217 -37.48 -0.81 -32.22
#